data_95441956f2193e581fa2340f979720cf
#
_entry.id   95441956f2193e581fa2340f979720cf
#
_cell.length_a   1.000
_cell.length_b   1.000
_cell.length_c   1.000
_cell.angle_alpha   90.00
_cell.angle_beta   90.00
_cell.angle_gamma   90.00
#
_symmetry.space_group_name_H-M   'P 1'
#
loop_
_entity.id
_entity.type
_entity.pdbx_description
1 polymer ?
#
loop_
_entity_poly.entity_id
_entity_poly.type
_entity_poly.pdbx_seq_one_letter_code
_entity_poly.pdbx_strand_id
1 'polypeptide(L)'
;PEMASDTVLTYLVDIVGVREKALGQAESISGLKVIDEKTVQVTIDAPKPYFLMKLTFPTSYIVDKDNVSQGEGWVRQPNGTGPYKLTEWKSYEYIIYEANQDFYLGAPSIPYVVYKLYAGDDVRLFETGDIDIAGVGLYDVDRMLNPNEPLSANLLTGVNLCTGFVVFDTTLPPFDDVNVRKAFSMAFDRQRYVDVLYRGIALPAVGLYPPGMPGFDYGLQGLPYDPAQARELLKQSKYGVHDGLPEIVYTNSGVGSYVGGTVAALAEMWEQNLGVKIKV
;
A
#
# COMPACT_ATOMS: atom_id res chain seq x y z
N PRO A 1 19.96 15.86 0.86
CA PRO A 1 18.95 15.82 1.90
C PRO A 1 17.61 16.38 1.42
N GLU A 2 17.61 17.40 0.55
CA GLU A 2 16.36 18.02 0.05
C GLU A 2 15.52 17.11 -0.86
N MET A 3 16.10 16.00 -1.34
CA MET A 3 15.42 14.98 -2.14
C MET A 3 15.53 13.59 -1.53
N ALA A 4 15.56 13.48 -0.21
CA ALA A 4 15.57 12.18 0.46
C ALA A 4 14.26 11.44 0.21
N SER A 5 14.32 10.29 -0.44
CA SER A 5 13.17 9.43 -0.58
C SER A 5 12.84 8.79 0.78
N ASP A 6 11.60 8.92 1.25
CA ASP A 6 11.12 8.30 2.50
C ASP A 6 11.31 6.78 2.50
N THR A 7 11.40 6.18 1.32
CA THR A 7 11.54 4.74 1.14
C THR A 7 12.99 4.24 1.17
N VAL A 8 13.99 5.12 1.10
CA VAL A 8 15.40 4.71 1.06
C VAL A 8 15.83 3.91 2.29
N LEU A 9 15.41 4.33 3.48
CA LEU A 9 15.71 3.64 4.73
C LEU A 9 14.95 2.31 4.87
N THR A 10 13.82 2.16 4.20
CA THR A 10 13.06 0.91 4.21
C THR A 10 13.69 -0.14 3.29
N TYR A 11 14.11 0.27 2.09
CA TYR A 11 14.53 -0.68 1.05
C TYR A 11 16.04 -0.82 0.94
N LEU A 12 16.82 0.23 1.18
CA LEU A 12 18.27 0.25 0.92
C LEU A 12 19.14 0.33 2.18
N VAL A 13 18.55 0.39 3.38
CA VAL A 13 19.31 0.53 4.64
C VAL A 13 20.26 -0.64 4.91
N ASP A 14 20.03 -1.79 4.29
CA ASP A 14 20.94 -2.95 4.39
C ASP A 14 22.30 -2.70 3.73
N ILE A 15 22.41 -1.73 2.81
CA ILE A 15 23.67 -1.35 2.21
C ILE A 15 24.47 -0.48 3.19
N VAL A 16 25.70 -0.88 3.46
CA VAL A 16 26.60 -0.17 4.40
C VAL A 16 26.75 1.31 3.99
N GLY A 17 26.50 2.20 4.94
CA GLY A 17 26.62 3.65 4.74
C GLY A 17 25.36 4.34 4.18
N VAL A 18 24.29 3.62 3.85
CA VAL A 18 23.02 4.23 3.38
C VAL A 18 22.36 5.05 4.47
N ARG A 19 22.30 4.53 5.70
CA ARG A 19 21.71 5.25 6.84
C ARG A 19 22.43 6.56 7.11
N GLU A 20 23.75 6.51 7.18
CA GLU A 20 24.61 7.68 7.42
C GLU A 20 24.44 8.74 6.32
N LYS A 21 24.39 8.29 5.07
CA LYS A 21 24.13 9.19 3.93
C LYS A 21 22.75 9.81 3.97
N ALA A 22 21.71 9.01 4.24
CA ALA A 22 20.32 9.49 4.29
C ALA A 22 20.10 10.51 5.42
N LEU A 23 20.82 10.34 6.55
CA LEU A 23 20.77 11.26 7.69
C LEU A 23 21.73 12.45 7.58
N GLY A 24 22.44 12.61 6.45
CA GLY A 24 23.40 13.68 6.23
C GLY A 24 24.69 13.55 7.03
N GLN A 25 24.99 12.38 7.58
CA GLN A 25 26.18 12.09 8.39
C GLN A 25 27.39 11.63 7.57
N ALA A 26 27.19 11.34 6.28
CA ALA A 26 28.25 10.95 5.34
C ALA A 26 28.01 11.57 3.96
N GLU A 27 29.10 11.86 3.24
CA GLU A 27 29.03 12.38 1.87
C GLU A 27 28.73 11.32 0.82
N SER A 28 29.04 10.06 1.11
CA SER A 28 28.87 8.93 0.18
C SER A 28 28.38 7.68 0.89
N ILE A 29 27.91 6.71 0.12
CA ILE A 29 27.49 5.38 0.61
C ILE A 29 28.72 4.47 0.53
N SER A 30 29.32 4.15 1.68
CA SER A 30 30.58 3.39 1.74
C SER A 30 30.46 1.95 1.22
N GLY A 31 29.26 1.37 1.25
CA GLY A 31 28.97 0.04 0.70
C GLY A 31 28.81 -0.03 -0.81
N LEU A 32 28.86 1.10 -1.52
CA LEU A 32 28.82 1.14 -2.98
C LEU A 32 30.19 1.47 -3.57
N LYS A 33 30.67 0.60 -4.47
CA LYS A 33 31.94 0.80 -5.15
C LYS A 33 31.79 0.50 -6.64
N VAL A 34 32.10 1.47 -7.47
CA VAL A 34 32.28 1.27 -8.91
C VAL A 34 33.63 0.60 -9.14
N ILE A 35 33.61 -0.60 -9.70
CA ILE A 35 34.82 -1.38 -10.01
C ILE A 35 35.32 -1.03 -11.42
N ASP A 36 34.42 -0.99 -12.38
CA ASP A 36 34.64 -0.61 -13.76
C ASP A 36 33.37 -0.07 -14.41
N GLU A 37 33.38 0.19 -15.72
CA GLU A 37 32.26 0.77 -16.48
C GLU A 37 30.98 -0.08 -16.45
N LYS A 38 31.06 -1.36 -16.09
CA LYS A 38 29.92 -2.31 -16.12
C LYS A 38 29.68 -3.00 -14.79
N THR A 39 30.56 -2.73 -13.80
CA THR A 39 30.54 -3.48 -12.53
C THR A 39 30.42 -2.54 -11.34
N VAL A 40 29.37 -2.73 -10.56
CA VAL A 40 29.17 -2.09 -9.26
C VAL A 40 29.18 -3.16 -8.17
N GLN A 41 29.99 -2.96 -7.16
CA GLN A 41 30.01 -3.82 -5.96
C GLN A 41 29.11 -3.19 -4.90
N VAL A 42 28.22 -4.01 -4.35
CA VAL A 42 27.34 -3.63 -3.23
C VAL A 42 27.71 -4.46 -2.00
N THR A 43 28.02 -3.78 -0.90
CA THR A 43 28.32 -4.42 0.39
C THR A 43 27.14 -4.20 1.32
N ILE A 44 26.58 -5.28 1.86
CA ILE A 44 25.50 -5.24 2.85
C ILE A 44 26.03 -5.57 4.25
N ASP A 45 25.32 -5.11 5.27
CA ASP A 45 25.70 -5.19 6.69
C ASP A 45 25.72 -6.64 7.22
N ALA A 46 24.90 -7.53 6.65
CA ALA A 46 24.83 -8.95 7.00
C ALA A 46 24.26 -9.78 5.84
N PRO A 47 24.46 -11.12 5.81
CA PRO A 47 23.80 -12.00 4.85
C PRO A 47 22.27 -11.91 4.99
N LYS A 48 21.58 -11.46 3.91
CA LYS A 48 20.12 -11.26 3.87
C LYS A 48 19.56 -11.91 2.61
N PRO A 49 18.95 -13.10 2.68
CA PRO A 49 18.43 -13.81 1.50
C PRO A 49 17.43 -13.02 0.67
N TYR A 50 16.71 -12.10 1.31
CA TYR A 50 15.71 -11.23 0.69
C TYR A 50 16.29 -9.96 0.05
N PHE A 51 17.59 -9.67 0.19
CA PHE A 51 18.16 -8.39 -0.26
C PHE A 51 17.93 -8.13 -1.75
N LEU A 52 18.12 -9.14 -2.61
CA LEU A 52 17.89 -8.99 -4.05
C LEU A 52 16.42 -8.65 -4.37
N MET A 53 15.47 -9.16 -3.58
CA MET A 53 14.05 -8.83 -3.75
C MET A 53 13.77 -7.35 -3.42
N LYS A 54 14.50 -6.77 -2.47
CA LYS A 54 14.38 -5.32 -2.17
C LYS A 54 14.84 -4.45 -3.33
N LEU A 55 15.77 -4.93 -4.17
CA LEU A 55 16.25 -4.19 -5.35
C LEU A 55 15.22 -4.16 -6.50
N THR A 56 14.14 -4.92 -6.43
CA THR A 56 13.03 -4.81 -7.39
C THR A 56 12.11 -3.62 -7.11
N PHE A 57 12.27 -2.96 -5.95
CA PHE A 57 11.47 -1.80 -5.60
C PHE A 57 11.98 -0.53 -6.30
N PRO A 58 11.09 0.39 -6.73
CA PRO A 58 11.46 1.57 -7.52
C PRO A 58 12.58 2.44 -6.93
N THR A 59 12.72 2.51 -5.60
CA THR A 59 13.83 3.24 -4.94
C THR A 59 15.22 2.75 -5.36
N SER A 60 15.30 1.50 -5.86
CA SER A 60 16.56 0.87 -6.31
C SER A 60 16.81 1.00 -7.83
N TYR A 61 15.88 1.58 -8.57
CA TYR A 61 16.01 1.67 -10.02
C TYR A 61 17.17 2.58 -10.40
N ILE A 62 17.89 2.14 -11.42
CA ILE A 62 18.99 2.93 -11.99
C ILE A 62 18.38 4.05 -12.83
N VAL A 63 18.79 5.27 -12.55
CA VAL A 63 18.35 6.47 -13.25
C VAL A 63 19.52 7.18 -13.92
N ASP A 64 19.28 7.86 -15.03
CA ASP A 64 20.23 8.70 -15.68
C ASP A 64 20.47 9.98 -14.85
N LYS A 65 21.72 10.23 -14.46
CA LYS A 65 22.10 11.37 -13.64
C LYS A 65 21.75 12.70 -14.31
N ASP A 66 21.99 12.83 -15.62
CA ASP A 66 21.78 14.08 -16.35
C ASP A 66 20.27 14.36 -16.50
N ASN A 67 19.46 13.30 -16.68
CA ASN A 67 18.02 13.41 -16.72
C ASN A 67 17.46 13.86 -15.36
N VAL A 68 17.83 13.19 -14.27
CA VAL A 68 17.35 13.50 -12.91
C VAL A 68 17.79 14.89 -12.44
N SER A 69 18.97 15.36 -12.89
CA SER A 69 19.49 16.69 -12.52
C SER A 69 18.69 17.86 -13.09
N GLN A 70 17.72 17.61 -14.00
CA GLN A 70 16.79 18.62 -14.51
C GLN A 70 15.75 19.07 -13.47
N GLY A 71 15.76 18.50 -12.27
CA GLY A 71 14.81 18.81 -11.19
C GLY A 71 13.49 18.07 -11.36
N GLU A 72 12.40 18.55 -10.74
CA GLU A 72 11.11 17.84 -10.68
C GLU A 72 10.50 17.52 -12.05
N GLY A 73 10.92 18.21 -13.12
CA GLY A 73 10.44 17.98 -14.48
C GLY A 73 10.83 16.62 -15.08
N TRP A 74 11.88 15.97 -14.57
CA TRP A 74 12.40 14.73 -15.13
C TRP A 74 11.38 13.60 -15.19
N VAL A 75 10.44 13.56 -14.24
CA VAL A 75 9.36 12.54 -14.19
C VAL A 75 8.43 12.60 -15.38
N ARG A 76 8.41 13.72 -16.11
CA ARG A 76 7.62 13.91 -17.33
C ARG A 76 8.35 13.47 -18.59
N GLN A 77 9.66 13.27 -18.50
CA GLN A 77 10.52 12.88 -19.61
C GLN A 77 11.56 11.83 -19.15
N PRO A 78 11.13 10.73 -18.55
CA PRO A 78 12.04 9.68 -18.09
C PRO A 78 12.68 8.98 -19.30
N ASN A 79 13.96 8.63 -19.18
CA ASN A 79 14.71 7.90 -20.19
C ASN A 79 15.16 6.51 -19.69
N GLY A 80 14.30 5.82 -18.95
CA GLY A 80 14.56 4.49 -18.40
C GLY A 80 14.77 3.42 -19.47
N THR A 81 15.33 2.26 -19.03
CA THR A 81 15.62 1.09 -19.87
C THR A 81 14.47 0.07 -19.92
N GLY A 82 13.29 0.43 -19.48
CA GLY A 82 12.12 -0.45 -19.42
C GLY A 82 11.53 -0.82 -20.78
N PRO A 83 10.52 -1.73 -20.80
CA PRO A 83 9.91 -2.19 -22.04
C PRO A 83 9.08 -1.12 -22.75
N TYR A 84 8.70 -0.06 -22.06
CA TYR A 84 7.94 1.06 -22.59
C TYR A 84 8.59 2.39 -22.26
N LYS A 85 8.47 3.38 -23.15
CA LYS A 85 8.89 4.76 -22.98
C LYS A 85 7.67 5.66 -22.85
N LEU A 86 7.69 6.60 -21.89
CA LEU A 86 6.66 7.63 -21.77
C LEU A 86 6.79 8.60 -22.96
N THR A 87 5.74 8.70 -23.75
CA THR A 87 5.70 9.60 -24.93
C THR A 87 4.80 10.80 -24.72
N GLU A 88 3.71 10.64 -23.96
CA GLU A 88 2.81 11.74 -23.66
C GLU A 88 2.19 11.58 -22.26
N TRP A 89 2.05 12.69 -21.56
CA TRP A 89 1.33 12.76 -20.28
C TRP A 89 0.49 14.04 -20.24
N LYS A 90 -0.79 13.90 -20.48
CA LYS A 90 -1.76 14.96 -20.31
C LYS A 90 -2.42 14.82 -18.95
N SER A 91 -2.14 15.79 -18.06
CA SER A 91 -2.65 15.76 -16.68
C SER A 91 -4.16 15.65 -16.65
N TYR A 92 -4.66 14.74 -15.80
CA TYR A 92 -6.10 14.44 -15.60
C TYR A 92 -6.82 13.80 -16.79
N GLU A 93 -6.15 13.54 -17.92
CA GLU A 93 -6.78 12.93 -19.09
C GLU A 93 -6.17 11.56 -19.41
N TYR A 94 -4.87 11.51 -19.74
CA TYR A 94 -4.24 10.23 -20.09
C TYR A 94 -2.72 10.26 -19.95
N ILE A 95 -2.14 9.05 -19.94
CA ILE A 95 -0.70 8.82 -20.10
C ILE A 95 -0.51 7.79 -21.21
N ILE A 96 0.40 8.08 -22.15
CA ILE A 96 0.74 7.19 -23.26
C ILE A 96 2.16 6.69 -23.12
N TYR A 97 2.30 5.39 -23.21
CA TYR A 97 3.56 4.70 -23.30
C TYR A 97 3.68 4.00 -24.66
N GLU A 98 4.85 4.14 -25.29
CA GLU A 98 5.18 3.46 -26.55
C GLU A 98 6.20 2.35 -26.30
N ALA A 99 6.08 1.23 -27.03
CA ALA A 99 6.99 0.09 -26.92
C ALA A 99 8.43 0.51 -27.21
N ASN A 100 9.35 0.20 -26.30
CA ASN A 100 10.77 0.43 -26.46
C ASN A 100 11.36 -0.62 -27.39
N GLN A 101 11.70 -0.24 -28.59
CA GLN A 101 12.27 -1.14 -29.60
C GLN A 101 13.68 -1.65 -29.21
N ASP A 102 14.37 -0.92 -28.33
CA ASP A 102 15.71 -1.27 -27.83
C ASP A 102 15.66 -2.03 -26.50
N PHE A 103 14.48 -2.52 -26.06
CA PHE A 103 14.38 -3.22 -24.80
C PHE A 103 15.20 -4.52 -24.83
N TYR A 104 16.07 -4.71 -23.83
CA TYR A 104 17.07 -5.78 -23.80
C TYR A 104 16.52 -7.21 -23.79
N LEU A 105 15.25 -7.42 -23.45
CA LEU A 105 14.55 -8.72 -23.55
C LEU A 105 13.71 -8.83 -24.83
N GLY A 106 13.84 -7.91 -25.76
CA GLY A 106 13.04 -7.84 -26.99
C GLY A 106 11.88 -6.85 -26.89
N ALA A 107 11.57 -6.19 -28.00
CA ALA A 107 10.50 -5.20 -28.03
C ALA A 107 9.13 -5.82 -27.67
N PRO A 108 8.29 -5.13 -26.87
CA PRO A 108 6.92 -5.56 -26.62
C PRO A 108 6.10 -5.70 -27.90
N SER A 109 5.23 -6.71 -27.94
CA SER A 109 4.31 -6.93 -29.07
C SER A 109 3.15 -5.92 -29.11
N ILE A 110 2.78 -5.34 -27.97
CA ILE A 110 1.77 -4.30 -27.85
C ILE A 110 2.46 -2.96 -28.08
N PRO A 111 2.13 -2.21 -29.14
CA PRO A 111 2.87 -1.00 -29.49
C PRO A 111 2.64 0.17 -28.54
N TYR A 112 1.43 0.29 -27.98
CA TYR A 112 1.07 1.38 -27.06
C TYR A 112 0.31 0.86 -25.85
N VAL A 113 0.57 1.48 -24.68
CA VAL A 113 -0.23 1.33 -23.47
C VAL A 113 -0.75 2.71 -23.10
N VAL A 114 -2.07 2.86 -23.02
CA VAL A 114 -2.75 4.13 -22.71
C VAL A 114 -3.47 4.00 -21.38
N TYR A 115 -3.09 4.81 -20.41
CA TYR A 115 -3.84 4.96 -19.16
C TYR A 115 -4.79 6.14 -19.30
N LYS A 116 -6.10 5.90 -19.27
CA LYS A 116 -7.11 6.95 -19.14
C LYS A 116 -7.23 7.37 -17.69
N LEU A 117 -7.11 8.66 -17.41
CA LEU A 117 -7.15 9.22 -16.07
C LEU A 117 -8.51 9.89 -15.83
N TYR A 118 -9.14 9.59 -14.70
CA TYR A 118 -10.45 10.19 -14.33
C TYR A 118 -11.54 10.06 -15.39
N ALA A 119 -11.50 9.00 -16.18
CA ALA A 119 -12.40 8.80 -17.31
C ALA A 119 -13.81 8.30 -16.91
N GLY A 120 -14.02 7.97 -15.63
CA GLY A 120 -15.29 7.49 -15.11
C GLY A 120 -15.19 6.09 -14.49
N ASP A 121 -16.27 5.32 -14.56
CA ASP A 121 -16.34 3.96 -14.03
C ASP A 121 -15.64 2.97 -14.97
N ASP A 122 -14.67 2.25 -14.47
CA ASP A 122 -13.81 1.35 -15.25
C ASP A 122 -14.61 0.23 -15.93
N VAL A 123 -15.54 -0.41 -15.20
CA VAL A 123 -16.34 -1.51 -15.75
C VAL A 123 -17.21 -1.03 -16.90
N ARG A 124 -17.78 0.16 -16.79
CA ARG A 124 -18.59 0.76 -17.84
C ARG A 124 -17.75 1.14 -19.06
N LEU A 125 -16.55 1.67 -18.87
CA LEU A 125 -15.63 1.97 -19.97
C LEU A 125 -15.20 0.69 -20.72
N PHE A 126 -15.02 -0.42 -19.98
CA PHE A 126 -14.75 -1.72 -20.57
C PHE A 126 -15.97 -2.24 -21.38
N GLU A 127 -17.20 -2.10 -20.86
CA GLU A 127 -18.43 -2.48 -21.55
C GLU A 127 -18.63 -1.73 -22.87
N THR A 128 -18.26 -0.46 -22.91
CA THR A 128 -18.36 0.37 -24.12
C THR A 128 -17.19 0.18 -25.09
N GLY A 129 -16.18 -0.60 -24.72
CA GLY A 129 -14.97 -0.82 -25.52
C GLY A 129 -14.01 0.38 -25.52
N ASP A 130 -14.14 1.27 -24.55
CA ASP A 130 -13.26 2.43 -24.40
C ASP A 130 -11.92 2.09 -23.76
N ILE A 131 -11.85 0.98 -23.03
CA ILE A 131 -10.64 0.40 -22.44
C ILE A 131 -10.64 -1.12 -22.57
N ASP A 132 -9.45 -1.73 -22.57
CA ASP A 132 -9.25 -3.17 -22.73
C ASP A 132 -9.10 -3.90 -21.41
N ILE A 133 -8.75 -3.21 -20.33
CA ILE A 133 -8.54 -3.74 -18.99
C ILE A 133 -9.21 -2.81 -17.98
N ALA A 134 -10.10 -3.36 -17.15
CA ALA A 134 -10.82 -2.63 -16.12
C ALA A 134 -10.50 -3.17 -14.72
N GLY A 135 -10.37 -2.28 -13.74
CA GLY A 135 -10.42 -2.64 -12.33
C GLY A 135 -11.86 -2.89 -11.89
N VAL A 136 -12.12 -3.99 -11.16
CA VAL A 136 -13.45 -4.24 -10.60
C VAL A 136 -13.50 -3.67 -9.18
N GLY A 137 -14.27 -2.60 -9.02
CA GLY A 137 -14.51 -1.96 -7.73
C GLY A 137 -15.50 -2.75 -6.85
N LEU A 138 -15.56 -2.43 -5.55
CA LEU A 138 -16.45 -3.10 -4.59
C LEU A 138 -17.94 -3.02 -4.98
N TYR A 139 -18.34 -2.01 -5.72
CA TYR A 139 -19.72 -1.85 -6.19
C TYR A 139 -20.10 -2.84 -7.29
N ASP A 140 -19.13 -3.30 -8.08
CA ASP A 140 -19.34 -4.21 -9.20
C ASP A 140 -19.05 -5.68 -8.88
N VAL A 141 -18.46 -5.97 -7.73
CA VAL A 141 -18.03 -7.33 -7.34
C VAL A 141 -19.16 -8.34 -7.45
N ASP A 142 -20.33 -8.04 -6.89
CA ASP A 142 -21.49 -8.98 -6.89
C ASP A 142 -21.95 -9.27 -8.31
N ARG A 143 -21.95 -8.24 -9.16
CA ARG A 143 -22.30 -8.36 -10.57
C ARG A 143 -21.29 -9.21 -11.31
N MET A 144 -19.99 -8.92 -11.15
CA MET A 144 -18.91 -9.62 -11.85
C MET A 144 -18.75 -11.08 -11.40
N LEU A 145 -19.07 -11.40 -10.13
CA LEU A 145 -19.05 -12.77 -9.62
C LEU A 145 -20.31 -13.57 -10.00
N ASN A 146 -21.36 -12.93 -10.51
CA ASN A 146 -22.56 -13.63 -10.95
C ASN A 146 -22.30 -14.36 -12.27
N PRO A 147 -22.38 -15.70 -12.32
CA PRO A 147 -22.11 -16.47 -13.54
C PRO A 147 -23.08 -16.21 -14.71
N ASN A 148 -24.22 -15.57 -14.44
CA ASN A 148 -25.19 -15.15 -15.45
C ASN A 148 -24.86 -13.79 -16.07
N GLU A 149 -23.89 -13.05 -15.54
CA GLU A 149 -23.43 -11.80 -16.10
C GLU A 149 -22.48 -12.09 -17.28
N PRO A 150 -22.73 -11.56 -18.48
CA PRO A 150 -21.89 -11.81 -19.65
C PRO A 150 -20.40 -11.50 -19.43
N LEU A 151 -20.09 -10.46 -18.66
CA LEU A 151 -18.71 -10.06 -18.38
C LEU A 151 -18.00 -10.95 -17.37
N SER A 152 -18.72 -11.80 -16.62
CA SER A 152 -18.10 -12.73 -15.67
C SER A 152 -17.08 -13.66 -16.33
N ALA A 153 -17.28 -13.99 -17.60
CA ALA A 153 -16.34 -14.80 -18.38
C ALA A 153 -14.98 -14.10 -18.63
N ASN A 154 -14.93 -12.79 -18.52
CA ASN A 154 -13.74 -11.97 -18.70
C ASN A 154 -13.04 -11.69 -17.36
N LEU A 155 -13.66 -12.05 -16.23
CA LEU A 155 -13.13 -11.76 -14.90
C LEU A 155 -11.88 -12.57 -14.62
N LEU A 156 -10.79 -11.88 -14.34
CA LEU A 156 -9.56 -12.48 -13.83
C LEU A 156 -9.42 -12.14 -12.34
N THR A 157 -9.26 -13.16 -11.53
CA THR A 157 -9.05 -13.00 -10.09
C THR A 157 -7.66 -13.48 -9.69
N GLY A 158 -7.06 -12.82 -8.71
CA GLY A 158 -5.76 -13.19 -8.18
C GLY A 158 -5.65 -12.87 -6.70
N VAL A 159 -4.77 -13.60 -6.01
CA VAL A 159 -4.48 -13.34 -4.59
C VAL A 159 -3.54 -12.14 -4.49
N ASN A 160 -3.97 -11.12 -3.76
CA ASN A 160 -3.09 -10.01 -3.38
C ASN A 160 -2.50 -10.28 -1.99
N LEU A 161 -1.17 -10.42 -1.90
CA LEU A 161 -0.46 -10.60 -0.63
C LEU A 161 -0.35 -9.27 0.13
N CYS A 162 -1.50 -8.70 0.47
CA CYS A 162 -1.63 -7.42 1.14
C CYS A 162 -2.52 -7.55 2.38
N THR A 163 -2.15 -6.84 3.44
CA THR A 163 -2.97 -6.75 4.66
C THR A 163 -3.32 -5.29 4.91
N GLY A 164 -4.62 -4.99 4.96
CA GLY A 164 -5.12 -3.72 5.46
C GLY A 164 -5.10 -3.72 6.99
N PHE A 165 -4.57 -2.67 7.60
CA PHE A 165 -4.48 -2.56 9.06
C PHE A 165 -4.61 -1.11 9.52
N VAL A 166 -4.98 -0.93 10.78
CA VAL A 166 -4.97 0.36 11.46
C VAL A 166 -3.74 0.43 12.36
N VAL A 167 -3.02 1.54 12.29
CA VAL A 167 -1.86 1.81 13.14
C VAL A 167 -2.29 2.67 14.32
N PHE A 168 -1.91 2.29 15.52
CA PHE A 168 -2.03 3.11 16.71
C PHE A 168 -0.69 3.76 17.02
N ASP A 169 -0.67 5.08 17.20
CA ASP A 169 0.51 5.76 17.72
C ASP A 169 0.67 5.43 19.22
N THR A 170 1.60 4.54 19.52
CA THR A 170 1.81 4.06 20.88
C THR A 170 2.58 5.04 21.77
N THR A 171 3.01 6.17 21.23
CA THR A 171 3.65 7.26 21.97
C THR A 171 2.68 8.30 22.50
N LEU A 172 1.45 8.31 21.96
CA LEU A 172 0.42 9.30 22.27
C LEU A 172 -0.78 8.68 23.01
N PRO A 173 -1.42 9.45 23.93
CA PRO A 173 -2.71 9.10 24.49
C PRO A 173 -3.80 8.96 23.39
N PRO A 174 -4.75 8.03 23.53
CA PRO A 174 -4.86 7.01 24.59
C PRO A 174 -4.14 5.69 24.23
N PHE A 175 -3.48 5.62 23.07
CA PHE A 175 -2.91 4.38 22.54
C PHE A 175 -1.54 4.02 23.14
N ASP A 176 -1.01 4.84 24.02
CA ASP A 176 0.14 4.50 24.88
C ASP A 176 -0.20 3.44 25.96
N ASP A 177 -1.50 3.15 26.20
CA ASP A 177 -1.98 2.07 27.04
C ASP A 177 -2.30 0.80 26.23
N VAL A 178 -1.73 -0.33 26.62
CA VAL A 178 -1.93 -1.62 25.94
C VAL A 178 -3.36 -2.12 26.03
N ASN A 179 -4.08 -1.82 27.13
CA ASN A 179 -5.46 -2.26 27.30
C ASN A 179 -6.40 -1.50 26.36
N VAL A 180 -6.12 -0.21 26.08
CA VAL A 180 -6.85 0.57 25.07
C VAL A 180 -6.64 -0.06 23.68
N ARG A 181 -5.40 -0.35 23.28
CA ARG A 181 -5.14 -0.99 21.98
C ARG A 181 -5.84 -2.35 21.83
N LYS A 182 -5.81 -3.18 22.87
CA LYS A 182 -6.52 -4.46 22.90
C LYS A 182 -8.04 -4.26 22.81
N ALA A 183 -8.59 -3.28 23.55
CA ALA A 183 -10.02 -2.98 23.54
C ALA A 183 -10.48 -2.57 22.12
N PHE A 184 -9.77 -1.69 21.45
CA PHE A 184 -10.08 -1.30 20.07
C PHE A 184 -9.98 -2.48 19.09
N SER A 185 -8.98 -3.35 19.26
CA SER A 185 -8.84 -4.54 18.43
C SER A 185 -9.96 -5.55 18.63
N MET A 186 -10.43 -5.75 19.88
CA MET A 186 -11.50 -6.72 20.22
C MET A 186 -12.90 -6.15 19.97
N ALA A 187 -13.05 -4.84 19.89
CA ALA A 187 -14.30 -4.18 19.56
C ALA A 187 -14.62 -4.14 18.05
N PHE A 188 -13.71 -4.62 17.22
CA PHE A 188 -13.84 -4.62 15.76
C PHE A 188 -14.15 -6.02 15.25
N ASP A 189 -15.37 -6.19 14.69
CA ASP A 189 -15.83 -7.43 14.05
C ASP A 189 -15.23 -7.55 12.64
N ARG A 190 -14.04 -8.16 12.55
CA ARG A 190 -13.33 -8.35 11.29
C ARG A 190 -14.10 -9.19 10.29
N GLN A 191 -14.77 -10.25 10.78
CA GLN A 191 -15.53 -11.13 9.90
C GLN A 191 -16.70 -10.37 9.27
N ARG A 192 -17.53 -9.73 10.08
CA ARG A 192 -18.65 -8.93 9.57
C ARG A 192 -18.20 -7.82 8.64
N TYR A 193 -17.06 -7.19 8.96
CA TYR A 193 -16.49 -6.11 8.13
C TYR A 193 -16.12 -6.61 6.73
N VAL A 194 -15.41 -7.74 6.61
CA VAL A 194 -15.06 -8.29 5.30
C VAL A 194 -16.26 -8.85 4.55
N ASP A 195 -17.19 -9.50 5.23
CA ASP A 195 -18.40 -10.07 4.61
C ASP A 195 -19.28 -8.98 3.99
N VAL A 196 -19.51 -7.89 4.73
CA VAL A 196 -20.41 -6.82 4.29
C VAL A 196 -19.76 -5.86 3.30
N LEU A 197 -18.53 -5.45 3.57
CA LEU A 197 -17.89 -4.40 2.78
C LEU A 197 -17.04 -4.94 1.64
N TYR A 198 -16.41 -6.09 1.83
CA TYR A 198 -15.56 -6.73 0.82
C TYR A 198 -16.22 -7.91 0.11
N ARG A 199 -17.46 -8.27 0.50
CA ARG A 199 -18.31 -9.24 -0.23
C ARG A 199 -17.58 -10.56 -0.54
N GLY A 200 -16.76 -11.04 0.40
CA GLY A 200 -16.03 -12.30 0.28
C GLY A 200 -14.74 -12.26 -0.54
N ILE A 201 -14.34 -11.10 -1.07
CA ILE A 201 -13.05 -10.96 -1.79
C ILE A 201 -11.87 -10.66 -0.87
N ALA A 202 -12.09 -10.52 0.43
CA ALA A 202 -11.06 -10.36 1.44
C ALA A 202 -11.24 -11.37 2.57
N LEU A 203 -10.17 -11.64 3.32
CA LEU A 203 -10.19 -12.49 4.50
C LEU A 203 -9.93 -11.65 5.75
N PRO A 204 -10.55 -11.98 6.90
CA PRO A 204 -10.24 -11.32 8.16
C PRO A 204 -8.79 -11.62 8.57
N ALA A 205 -8.00 -10.58 8.77
CA ALA A 205 -6.61 -10.73 9.16
C ALA A 205 -6.46 -11.07 10.65
N VAL A 206 -5.62 -12.05 10.97
CA VAL A 206 -5.25 -12.43 12.33
C VAL A 206 -3.87 -11.92 12.73
N GLY A 207 -3.07 -11.47 11.76
CA GLY A 207 -1.73 -10.92 11.93
C GLY A 207 -1.33 -10.03 10.76
N LEU A 208 -0.08 -9.59 10.75
CA LEU A 208 0.43 -8.67 9.73
C LEU A 208 0.71 -9.36 8.40
N TYR A 209 1.20 -10.62 8.45
CA TYR A 209 1.48 -11.39 7.23
C TYR A 209 0.19 -12.04 6.71
N PRO A 210 -0.18 -11.83 5.43
CA PRO A 210 -1.33 -12.50 4.82
C PRO A 210 -1.03 -13.96 4.50
N PRO A 211 -2.06 -14.82 4.39
CA PRO A 211 -1.89 -16.20 3.94
C PRO A 211 -1.18 -16.28 2.58
N GLY A 212 -0.26 -17.24 2.44
CA GLY A 212 0.56 -17.41 1.24
C GLY A 212 1.87 -16.62 1.24
N MET A 213 2.05 -15.67 2.15
CA MET A 213 3.33 -14.98 2.31
C MET A 213 4.32 -15.85 3.09
N PRO A 214 5.62 -15.92 2.70
CA PRO A 214 6.64 -16.57 3.50
C PRO A 214 6.69 -16.00 4.93
N GLY A 215 6.64 -16.88 5.94
CA GLY A 215 6.59 -16.50 7.35
C GLY A 215 5.17 -16.34 7.91
N PHE A 216 4.12 -16.59 7.12
CA PHE A 216 2.76 -16.67 7.65
C PHE A 216 2.63 -17.85 8.62
N ASP A 217 2.13 -17.57 9.82
CA ASP A 217 1.88 -18.59 10.85
C ASP A 217 0.41 -19.01 10.83
N TYR A 218 0.14 -20.21 10.35
CA TYR A 218 -1.22 -20.81 10.31
C TYR A 218 -1.78 -21.14 11.71
N GLY A 219 -0.94 -21.16 12.74
CA GLY A 219 -1.35 -21.38 14.15
C GLY A 219 -1.70 -20.07 14.89
N LEU A 220 -1.41 -18.92 14.30
CA LEU A 220 -1.65 -17.63 14.93
C LEU A 220 -3.14 -17.39 15.14
N GLN A 221 -3.52 -17.18 16.41
CA GLN A 221 -4.87 -16.76 16.79
C GLN A 221 -4.83 -15.25 17.08
N GLY A 222 -5.54 -14.47 16.30
CA GLY A 222 -5.72 -13.04 16.57
C GLY A 222 -6.55 -12.79 17.83
N LEU A 223 -6.62 -11.54 18.27
CA LEU A 223 -7.58 -11.16 19.32
C LEU A 223 -9.02 -11.39 18.80
N PRO A 224 -9.87 -12.11 19.57
CA PRO A 224 -11.23 -12.36 19.15
C PRO A 224 -12.08 -11.08 19.13
N TYR A 225 -13.17 -11.09 18.39
CA TYR A 225 -14.21 -10.08 18.54
C TYR A 225 -14.98 -10.36 19.83
N ASP A 226 -14.81 -9.49 20.81
CA ASP A 226 -15.50 -9.55 22.11
C ASP A 226 -15.70 -8.13 22.66
N PRO A 227 -16.80 -7.47 22.32
CA PRO A 227 -17.09 -6.12 22.83
C PRO A 227 -17.25 -6.03 24.34
N ALA A 228 -17.68 -7.13 25.02
CA ALA A 228 -17.83 -7.14 26.46
C ALA A 228 -16.44 -7.09 27.13
N GLN A 229 -15.54 -7.96 26.72
CA GLN A 229 -14.16 -7.96 27.19
C GLN A 229 -13.41 -6.69 26.80
N ALA A 230 -13.70 -6.14 25.59
CA ALA A 230 -13.12 -4.87 25.16
C ALA A 230 -13.47 -3.73 26.11
N ARG A 231 -14.72 -3.61 26.54
CA ARG A 231 -15.15 -2.61 27.54
C ARG A 231 -14.49 -2.81 28.91
N GLU A 232 -14.31 -4.05 29.36
CA GLU A 232 -13.60 -4.33 30.61
C GLU A 232 -12.13 -3.95 30.54
N LEU A 233 -11.46 -4.23 29.42
CA LEU A 233 -10.08 -3.78 29.21
C LEU A 233 -9.97 -2.24 29.20
N LEU A 234 -10.95 -1.56 28.58
CA LEU A 234 -10.97 -0.10 28.58
C LEU A 234 -11.10 0.46 30.00
N LYS A 235 -11.98 -0.11 30.86
CA LYS A 235 -12.11 0.25 32.28
C LYS A 235 -10.83 0.03 33.07
N GLN A 236 -10.05 -1.02 32.73
CA GLN A 236 -8.79 -1.37 33.37
C GLN A 236 -7.62 -0.54 32.86
N SER A 237 -7.80 0.23 31.80
CA SER A 237 -6.76 1.13 31.28
C SER A 237 -6.52 2.31 32.24
N LYS A 238 -5.41 3.00 32.07
CA LYS A 238 -5.14 4.22 32.85
C LYS A 238 -6.11 5.38 32.57
N TYR A 239 -6.95 5.25 31.52
CA TYR A 239 -7.97 6.22 31.15
C TYR A 239 -9.36 5.87 31.73
N GLY A 240 -9.52 4.66 32.25
CA GLY A 240 -10.77 4.19 32.85
C GLY A 240 -11.90 4.01 31.83
N VAL A 241 -13.08 4.57 32.12
CA VAL A 241 -14.23 4.54 31.20
C VAL A 241 -14.07 5.52 30.03
N HIS A 242 -14.90 5.36 29.00
CA HIS A 242 -14.87 6.15 27.77
C HIS A 242 -14.79 7.67 27.98
N ASP A 243 -15.41 8.22 29.05
CA ASP A 243 -15.39 9.66 29.35
C ASP A 243 -14.00 10.15 29.80
N GLY A 244 -13.07 9.26 30.16
CA GLY A 244 -11.69 9.59 30.48
C GLY A 244 -10.74 9.59 29.28
N LEU A 245 -11.21 9.18 28.09
CA LEU A 245 -10.41 9.16 26.90
C LEU A 245 -10.31 10.55 26.26
N PRO A 246 -9.13 10.95 25.74
CA PRO A 246 -9.01 12.13 24.91
C PRO A 246 -9.73 11.96 23.58
N GLU A 247 -9.89 13.05 22.83
CA GLU A 247 -10.42 12.99 21.45
C GLU A 247 -9.59 12.00 20.62
N ILE A 248 -10.25 11.08 19.96
CA ILE A 248 -9.62 10.08 19.09
C ILE A 248 -9.83 10.52 17.64
N VAL A 249 -8.72 10.77 16.95
CA VAL A 249 -8.73 11.14 15.53
C VAL A 249 -8.23 9.97 14.70
N TYR A 250 -9.05 9.52 13.76
CA TYR A 250 -8.67 8.55 12.75
C TYR A 250 -8.26 9.27 11.48
N THR A 251 -6.98 9.20 11.13
CA THR A 251 -6.45 9.79 9.89
C THR A 251 -6.47 8.76 8.78
N ASN A 252 -7.13 9.08 7.69
CA ASN A 252 -7.21 8.25 6.49
C ASN A 252 -6.64 9.01 5.29
N SER A 253 -6.01 8.28 4.37
CA SER A 253 -5.65 8.83 3.07
C SER A 253 -6.92 9.06 2.25
N GLY A 254 -7.16 10.26 1.79
CA GLY A 254 -8.37 10.60 1.04
C GLY A 254 -8.20 11.92 0.30
N VAL A 255 -9.20 12.27 -0.50
CA VAL A 255 -9.27 13.55 -1.19
C VAL A 255 -10.39 14.38 -0.57
N GLY A 256 -10.00 15.43 0.13
CA GLY A 256 -10.95 16.34 0.77
C GLY A 256 -11.63 15.77 2.02
N SER A 257 -12.89 16.15 2.25
CA SER A 257 -13.67 15.76 3.43
C SER A 257 -14.49 14.49 3.25
N TYR A 258 -14.29 13.73 2.16
CA TYR A 258 -15.05 12.50 1.91
C TYR A 258 -14.52 11.35 2.79
N VAL A 259 -15.39 10.81 3.61
CA VAL A 259 -15.13 9.61 4.41
C VAL A 259 -15.68 8.40 3.67
N GLY A 260 -14.81 7.52 3.21
CA GLY A 260 -15.22 6.28 2.54
C GLY A 260 -16.04 5.36 3.45
N GLY A 261 -16.98 4.60 2.87
CA GLY A 261 -17.86 3.71 3.64
C GLY A 261 -17.13 2.70 4.53
N THR A 262 -15.95 2.23 4.13
CA THR A 262 -15.11 1.32 4.93
C THR A 262 -14.58 1.98 6.19
N VAL A 263 -14.16 3.23 6.11
CA VAL A 263 -13.68 4.00 7.27
C VAL A 263 -14.82 4.37 8.21
N ALA A 264 -15.97 4.78 7.66
CA ALA A 264 -17.17 5.08 8.44
C ALA A 264 -17.64 3.86 9.23
N ALA A 265 -17.71 2.69 8.60
CA ALA A 265 -18.09 1.44 9.26
C ALA A 265 -17.14 1.03 10.38
N LEU A 266 -15.82 1.23 10.19
CA LEU A 266 -14.83 0.98 11.23
C LEU A 266 -15.05 1.88 12.45
N ALA A 267 -15.19 3.19 12.23
CA ALA A 267 -15.45 4.17 13.29
C ALA A 267 -16.75 3.85 14.03
N GLU A 268 -17.82 3.54 13.29
CA GLU A 268 -19.13 3.17 13.86
C GLU A 268 -19.05 1.92 14.75
N MET A 269 -18.31 0.88 14.35
CA MET A 269 -18.12 -0.31 15.18
C MET A 269 -17.45 0.01 16.51
N TRP A 270 -16.43 0.88 16.52
CA TRP A 270 -15.81 1.32 17.76
C TRP A 270 -16.73 2.17 18.61
N GLU A 271 -17.48 3.10 18.00
CA GLU A 271 -18.46 3.93 18.72
C GLU A 271 -19.54 3.09 19.37
N GLN A 272 -20.12 2.14 18.63
CA GLN A 272 -21.16 1.24 19.15
C GLN A 272 -20.66 0.30 20.24
N ASN A 273 -19.48 -0.26 20.06
CA ASN A 273 -18.97 -1.31 20.94
C ASN A 273 -18.24 -0.77 22.18
N LEU A 274 -17.61 0.39 22.10
CA LEU A 274 -16.85 0.99 23.20
C LEU A 274 -17.51 2.23 23.79
N GLY A 275 -18.50 2.84 23.12
CA GLY A 275 -19.12 4.10 23.54
C GLY A 275 -18.22 5.32 23.33
N VAL A 276 -17.17 5.20 22.52
CA VAL A 276 -16.22 6.29 22.19
C VAL A 276 -16.69 7.06 20.99
N LYS A 277 -16.20 8.30 20.81
CA LYS A 277 -16.39 9.07 19.57
C LYS A 277 -15.11 9.07 18.77
N ILE A 278 -15.24 8.81 17.47
CA ILE A 278 -14.12 8.82 16.53
C ILE A 278 -14.32 9.97 15.55
N LYS A 279 -13.34 10.86 15.50
CA LYS A 279 -13.29 11.93 14.50
C LYS A 279 -12.47 11.42 13.31
N VAL A 280 -13.05 11.39 12.12
CA VAL A 280 -12.38 11.01 10.87
C VAL A 280 -11.94 12.25 10.12
#